data_bc5eea4a55fca6d8f4fc961a9ea2e9bc
#
_entry.id   bc5eea4a55fca6d8f4fc961a9ea2e9bc
#
_cell.length_a   1.000
_cell.length_b   1.000
_cell.length_c   1.000
_cell.angle_alpha   90.00
_cell.angle_beta   90.00
_cell.angle_gamma   90.00
#
_symmetry.space_group_name_H-M   'P 1'
#
loop_
_entity.id
_entity.type
_entity.pdbx_description
1 polymer ?
#
loop_
_entity_poly.entity_id
_entity_poly.type
_entity_poly.pdbx_seq_one_letter_code
_entity_poly.pdbx_strand_id
1 'polypeptide(L)'
;MADRLRVLVAGWLNSPHVEAWAESVVAAGHDVHVAGRVAPRLPELELTVPTHRLHAGAPPPLRGLIMSRELGQVASRIKPDLVHAHYLAVYGWMAAREGLRPLICSAWGSDVLGVRGVGRRRSRRALDASGLVLADSAELVRESRALASRDVPIELLRWGLDLDSFSPGDPVAARELLGIPPNGPVVASVRGLSPIYNPELLLDAFAEVRKRRPDARLLLKHPQTSLPPALDATIERLGIADAVTVLGNVPFDRLPDVYRAADVVVSIPSSDSSPRSVWEALACGRPVVVSDLPWAHDELASGGQALLTPLTIDGVAEAVLRVLDDGDLAASLGAAGRRLAVDELDPVRSAARIDALYRKVVEEGR
;
A
#
# COMPACT_ATOMS: atom_id res chain seq x y z
N MET A 1 -7.97 33.77 0.69
CA MET A 1 -7.66 32.46 1.28
C MET A 1 -8.85 31.58 0.98
N ALA A 2 -8.63 30.42 0.33
CA ALA A 2 -9.73 29.49 0.08
C ALA A 2 -10.27 28.97 1.42
N ASP A 3 -11.62 28.79 1.52
CA ASP A 3 -12.24 28.39 2.79
C ASP A 3 -11.70 27.04 3.28
N ARG A 4 -11.35 27.00 4.56
CA ARG A 4 -10.89 25.80 5.26
C ARG A 4 -12.04 24.81 5.40
N LEU A 5 -11.93 23.63 4.77
CA LEU A 5 -12.95 22.57 4.91
C LEU A 5 -12.68 21.77 6.20
N ARG A 6 -13.77 21.32 6.84
CA ARG A 6 -13.72 20.29 7.86
C ARG A 6 -13.96 18.92 7.23
N VAL A 7 -12.97 18.06 7.30
CA VAL A 7 -12.96 16.74 6.66
C VAL A 7 -13.01 15.64 7.70
N LEU A 8 -13.98 14.73 7.58
CA LEU A 8 -14.03 13.50 8.35
C LEU A 8 -13.46 12.36 7.53
N VAL A 9 -12.27 11.91 7.87
CA VAL A 9 -11.66 10.71 7.28
C VAL A 9 -12.13 9.49 8.06
N ALA A 10 -12.75 8.53 7.39
CA ALA A 10 -13.18 7.25 7.97
C ALA A 10 -12.22 6.13 7.54
N GLY A 11 -11.49 5.52 8.49
CA GLY A 11 -10.44 4.53 8.19
C GLY A 11 -9.89 3.84 9.44
N TRP A 12 -8.90 2.96 9.27
CA TRP A 12 -8.22 2.35 10.41
C TRP A 12 -7.29 3.36 11.07
N LEU A 13 -7.42 3.55 12.39
CA LEU A 13 -6.69 4.56 13.16
C LEU A 13 -5.17 4.31 13.20
N ASN A 14 -4.73 3.09 13.01
CA ASN A 14 -3.32 2.72 12.99
C ASN A 14 -2.84 2.29 11.59
N SER A 15 -3.47 2.82 10.54
CA SER A 15 -3.03 2.61 9.15
C SER A 15 -2.08 3.72 8.72
N PRO A 16 -0.84 3.41 8.33
CA PRO A 16 0.09 4.40 7.79
C PRO A 16 -0.48 5.12 6.55
N HIS A 17 -1.35 4.47 5.79
CA HIS A 17 -2.00 5.09 4.64
C HIS A 17 -3.05 6.14 5.04
N VAL A 18 -3.82 5.87 6.10
CA VAL A 18 -4.79 6.83 6.65
C VAL A 18 -4.07 8.02 7.28
N GLU A 19 -2.96 7.76 7.97
CA GLU A 19 -2.08 8.79 8.52
C GLU A 19 -1.54 9.72 7.43
N ALA A 20 -0.83 9.17 6.44
CA ALA A 20 -0.25 9.94 5.34
C ALA A 20 -1.31 10.74 4.57
N TRP A 21 -2.51 10.17 4.41
CA TRP A 21 -3.63 10.90 3.83
C TRP A 21 -4.08 12.08 4.71
N ALA A 22 -4.29 11.85 6.00
CA ALA A 22 -4.70 12.89 6.94
C ALA A 22 -3.69 14.04 6.99
N GLU A 23 -2.39 13.71 7.04
CA GLU A 23 -1.30 14.70 7.00
C GLU A 23 -1.30 15.52 5.71
N SER A 24 -1.50 14.87 4.55
CA SER A 24 -1.60 15.56 3.26
C SER A 24 -2.76 16.55 3.23
N VAL A 25 -3.90 16.19 3.81
CA VAL A 25 -5.08 17.05 3.89
C VAL A 25 -4.89 18.19 4.89
N VAL A 26 -4.18 17.95 6.02
CA VAL A 26 -3.78 19.00 6.97
C VAL A 26 -2.80 19.98 6.32
N ALA A 27 -1.82 19.47 5.58
CA ALA A 27 -0.85 20.29 4.85
C ALA A 27 -1.52 21.17 3.78
N ALA A 28 -2.63 20.72 3.19
CA ALA A 28 -3.48 21.51 2.31
C ALA A 28 -4.31 22.59 3.04
N GLY A 29 -4.21 22.69 4.36
CA GLY A 29 -4.86 23.74 5.17
C GLY A 29 -6.25 23.39 5.71
N HIS A 30 -6.67 22.13 5.65
CA HIS A 30 -7.99 21.70 6.12
C HIS A 30 -8.00 21.30 7.60
N ASP A 31 -9.22 21.25 8.19
CA ASP A 31 -9.50 20.74 9.52
C ASP A 31 -9.85 19.25 9.42
N VAL A 32 -8.99 18.38 9.94
CA VAL A 32 -9.11 16.92 9.74
C VAL A 32 -9.43 16.21 11.03
N HIS A 33 -10.45 15.37 10.99
CA HIS A 33 -10.80 14.42 12.04
C HIS A 33 -10.74 13.01 11.46
N VAL A 34 -10.22 12.04 12.19
CA VAL A 34 -10.21 10.63 11.77
C VAL A 34 -11.14 9.80 12.65
N ALA A 35 -12.06 9.06 12.04
CA ALA A 35 -12.95 8.13 12.74
C ALA A 35 -12.72 6.69 12.30
N GLY A 36 -12.54 5.79 13.26
CA GLY A 36 -12.31 4.40 12.92
C GLY A 36 -12.00 3.50 14.10
N ARG A 37 -11.50 2.33 13.79
CA ARG A 37 -10.99 1.39 14.80
C ARG A 37 -9.50 1.11 14.59
N VAL A 38 -8.86 0.61 15.62
CA VAL A 38 -7.50 0.07 15.53
C VAL A 38 -7.55 -1.30 14.86
N ALA A 39 -6.76 -1.51 13.82
CA ALA A 39 -6.61 -2.81 13.17
C ALA A 39 -5.71 -3.72 14.02
N PRO A 40 -6.16 -4.93 14.41
CA PRO A 40 -5.47 -5.72 15.44
C PRO A 40 -4.11 -6.29 15.01
N ARG A 41 -3.77 -6.21 13.73
CA ARG A 41 -2.51 -6.75 13.17
C ARG A 41 -1.52 -5.68 12.75
N LEU A 42 -1.88 -4.41 12.87
CA LEU A 42 -0.99 -3.29 12.59
C LEU A 42 -0.35 -2.80 13.89
N PRO A 43 0.87 -2.24 13.83
CA PRO A 43 1.50 -1.59 14.97
C PRO A 43 0.62 -0.48 15.56
N GLU A 44 0.86 -0.11 16.79
CA GLU A 44 0.27 1.11 17.36
C GLU A 44 0.85 2.33 16.63
N LEU A 45 -0.04 3.24 16.28
CA LEU A 45 0.24 4.49 15.60
C LEU A 45 -0.62 5.56 16.25
N GLU A 46 -0.04 6.68 16.64
CA GLU A 46 -0.76 7.84 17.13
C GLU A 46 -0.86 8.89 16.02
N LEU A 47 -2.08 9.15 15.58
CA LEU A 47 -2.35 10.21 14.62
C LEU A 47 -2.23 11.59 15.27
N THR A 48 -1.63 12.53 14.58
CA THR A 48 -1.45 13.92 15.02
C THR A 48 -2.74 14.75 14.98
N VAL A 49 -3.82 14.17 14.40
CA VAL A 49 -5.14 14.84 14.25
C VAL A 49 -6.16 14.27 15.25
N PRO A 50 -7.23 14.99 15.58
CA PRO A 50 -8.31 14.48 16.42
C PRO A 50 -8.87 13.15 15.95
N THR A 51 -8.88 12.14 16.82
CA THR A 51 -9.36 10.79 16.51
C THR A 51 -10.66 10.46 17.25
N HIS A 52 -11.52 9.69 16.56
CA HIS A 52 -12.79 9.20 17.10
C HIS A 52 -12.83 7.68 16.98
N ARG A 53 -12.62 6.99 18.11
CA ARG A 53 -12.59 5.53 18.13
C ARG A 53 -14.00 4.95 18.01
N LEU A 54 -14.22 4.11 16.99
CA LEU A 54 -15.43 3.33 16.83
C LEU A 54 -15.30 1.99 17.55
N HIS A 55 -16.34 1.61 18.33
CA HIS A 55 -16.26 0.46 19.21
C HIS A 55 -16.54 -0.84 18.46
N ALA A 56 -15.58 -1.74 18.46
CA ALA A 56 -15.67 -3.03 17.77
C ALA A 56 -16.16 -4.19 18.67
N GLY A 57 -16.64 -3.91 19.88
CA GLY A 57 -16.94 -4.91 20.91
C GLY A 57 -18.16 -5.81 20.63
N ALA A 58 -18.95 -5.52 19.60
CA ALA A 58 -20.11 -6.34 19.25
C ALA A 58 -19.72 -7.60 18.46
N PRO A 59 -20.55 -8.68 18.50
CA PRO A 59 -20.36 -9.87 17.68
C PRO A 59 -20.33 -9.52 16.18
N PRO A 60 -19.62 -10.29 15.33
CA PRO A 60 -19.38 -9.96 13.94
C PRO A 60 -20.57 -9.47 13.12
N PRO A 61 -21.77 -10.06 13.16
CA PRO A 61 -22.88 -9.60 12.31
C PRO A 61 -23.40 -8.21 12.71
N LEU A 62 -23.34 -7.85 14.00
CA LEU A 62 -23.83 -6.57 14.52
C LEU A 62 -22.77 -5.47 14.53
N ARG A 63 -21.49 -5.84 14.56
CA ARG A 63 -20.35 -4.91 14.66
C ARG A 63 -20.41 -3.82 13.61
N GLY A 64 -20.60 -4.19 12.34
CA GLY A 64 -20.67 -3.23 11.24
C GLY A 64 -21.83 -2.24 11.38
N LEU A 65 -22.97 -2.68 11.93
CA LEU A 65 -24.15 -1.82 12.14
C LEU A 65 -23.93 -0.83 13.28
N ILE A 66 -23.32 -1.28 14.37
CA ILE A 66 -23.00 -0.42 15.52
C ILE A 66 -21.99 0.64 15.12
N MET A 67 -20.88 0.22 14.53
CA MET A 67 -19.82 1.15 14.06
C MET A 67 -20.34 2.15 13.03
N SER A 68 -21.27 1.73 12.16
CA SER A 68 -21.91 2.63 11.20
C SER A 68 -22.68 3.75 11.91
N ARG A 69 -23.51 3.41 12.92
CA ARG A 69 -24.25 4.39 13.73
C ARG A 69 -23.31 5.32 14.51
N GLU A 70 -22.24 4.78 15.09
CA GLU A 70 -21.23 5.59 15.78
C GLU A 70 -20.55 6.58 14.83
N LEU A 71 -20.23 6.16 13.59
CA LEU A 71 -19.70 7.04 12.55
C LEU A 71 -20.69 8.18 12.22
N GLY A 72 -22.00 7.85 12.10
CA GLY A 72 -23.04 8.85 11.91
C GLY A 72 -23.14 9.83 13.08
N GLN A 73 -23.01 9.36 14.33
CA GLN A 73 -23.00 10.21 15.52
C GLN A 73 -21.75 11.13 15.57
N VAL A 74 -20.59 10.62 15.19
CA VAL A 74 -19.37 11.43 15.06
C VAL A 74 -19.61 12.52 14.01
N ALA A 75 -20.08 12.17 12.83
CA ALA A 75 -20.38 13.13 11.75
C ALA A 75 -21.39 14.20 12.19
N SER A 76 -22.46 13.80 12.89
CA SER A 76 -23.47 14.75 13.41
C SER A 76 -22.91 15.73 14.42
N ARG A 77 -21.92 15.32 15.22
CA ARG A 77 -21.26 16.13 16.26
C ARG A 77 -20.28 17.12 15.66
N ILE A 78 -19.40 16.67 14.74
CA ILE A 78 -18.35 17.50 14.16
C ILE A 78 -18.83 18.33 12.97
N LYS A 79 -19.95 17.92 12.33
CA LYS A 79 -20.55 18.57 11.15
C LYS A 79 -19.50 18.80 10.05
N PRO A 80 -18.93 17.72 9.47
CA PRO A 80 -17.93 17.87 8.43
C PRO A 80 -18.54 18.43 7.15
N ASP A 81 -17.76 19.22 6.41
CA ASP A 81 -18.12 19.67 5.06
C ASP A 81 -18.00 18.51 4.04
N LEU A 82 -17.15 17.51 4.36
CA LEU A 82 -16.89 16.35 3.52
C LEU A 82 -16.57 15.13 4.37
N VAL A 83 -17.06 13.96 3.96
CA VAL A 83 -16.63 12.66 4.48
C VAL A 83 -15.80 11.95 3.44
N HIS A 84 -14.60 11.52 3.82
CA HIS A 84 -13.76 10.69 2.98
C HIS A 84 -13.56 9.31 3.62
N ALA A 85 -14.10 8.27 3.02
CA ALA A 85 -14.07 6.92 3.56
C ALA A 85 -13.07 6.04 2.80
N HIS A 86 -12.09 5.52 3.53
CA HIS A 86 -11.10 4.57 3.03
C HIS A 86 -11.62 3.14 3.16
N TYR A 87 -11.48 2.34 2.10
CA TYR A 87 -11.94 0.96 1.99
C TYR A 87 -13.46 0.83 1.86
N LEU A 88 -13.91 0.63 0.62
CA LEU A 88 -15.33 0.63 0.22
C LEU A 88 -16.20 -0.34 1.04
N ALA A 89 -15.73 -1.60 1.23
CA ALA A 89 -16.52 -2.66 1.87
C ALA A 89 -16.76 -2.45 3.37
N VAL A 90 -16.01 -1.54 4.01
CA VAL A 90 -16.10 -1.26 5.44
C VAL A 90 -16.54 0.18 5.68
N TYR A 91 -15.64 1.13 5.60
CA TYR A 91 -15.93 2.53 5.94
C TYR A 91 -16.78 3.24 4.89
N GLY A 92 -16.54 2.96 3.61
CA GLY A 92 -17.39 3.43 2.52
C GLY A 92 -18.84 2.97 2.67
N TRP A 93 -19.03 1.67 2.98
CA TRP A 93 -20.36 1.13 3.26
C TRP A 93 -21.01 1.73 4.52
N MET A 94 -20.22 1.97 5.58
CA MET A 94 -20.74 2.62 6.79
C MET A 94 -21.22 4.04 6.50
N ALA A 95 -20.41 4.85 5.83
CA ALA A 95 -20.78 6.21 5.44
C ALA A 95 -22.03 6.23 4.53
N ALA A 96 -22.07 5.34 3.53
CA ALA A 96 -23.21 5.20 2.61
C ALA A 96 -24.49 4.73 3.32
N ARG A 97 -24.37 3.89 4.35
CA ARG A 97 -25.49 3.41 5.15
C ARG A 97 -26.11 4.53 5.97
N GLU A 98 -25.31 5.38 6.57
CA GLU A 98 -25.76 6.52 7.39
C GLU A 98 -26.12 7.75 6.55
N GLY A 99 -26.03 7.64 5.22
CA GLY A 99 -26.41 8.73 4.30
C GLY A 99 -25.47 9.94 4.38
N LEU A 100 -24.22 9.76 4.80
CA LEU A 100 -23.27 10.86 4.94
C LEU A 100 -22.94 11.47 3.58
N ARG A 101 -23.07 12.79 3.46
CA ARG A 101 -22.88 13.56 2.24
C ARG A 101 -22.25 14.92 2.56
N PRO A 102 -21.45 15.52 1.65
CA PRO A 102 -20.81 14.91 0.49
C PRO A 102 -19.89 13.73 0.87
N LEU A 103 -19.78 12.71 0.01
CA LEU A 103 -18.99 11.49 0.28
C LEU A 103 -17.99 11.23 -0.83
N ILE A 104 -16.72 11.11 -0.46
CA ILE A 104 -15.66 10.53 -1.29
C ILE A 104 -15.30 9.15 -0.71
N CYS A 105 -15.04 8.18 -1.56
CA CYS A 105 -14.50 6.88 -1.15
C CYS A 105 -13.19 6.58 -1.86
N SER A 106 -12.21 6.03 -1.14
CA SER A 106 -10.99 5.43 -1.72
C SER A 106 -11.13 3.92 -1.80
N ALA A 107 -10.94 3.38 -3.00
CA ALA A 107 -10.79 1.95 -3.25
C ALA A 107 -9.35 1.52 -2.93
N TRP A 108 -9.17 0.32 -2.35
CA TRP A 108 -7.87 -0.17 -1.87
C TRP A 108 -7.46 -1.52 -2.47
N GLY A 109 -8.02 -1.90 -3.61
CA GLY A 109 -7.76 -3.16 -4.28
C GLY A 109 -8.62 -4.30 -3.75
N SER A 110 -8.34 -4.85 -2.58
CA SER A 110 -9.04 -6.03 -2.04
C SER A 110 -10.54 -5.84 -1.75
N ASP A 111 -11.02 -4.61 -1.75
CA ASP A 111 -12.43 -4.26 -1.63
C ASP A 111 -13.15 -4.13 -2.99
N VAL A 112 -12.40 -4.30 -4.09
CA VAL A 112 -12.90 -4.30 -5.47
C VAL A 112 -12.45 -5.58 -6.19
N LEU A 113 -11.12 -5.82 -6.24
CA LEU A 113 -10.51 -6.94 -6.95
C LEU A 113 -10.89 -8.27 -6.26
N GLY A 114 -11.57 -9.13 -6.97
CA GLY A 114 -11.96 -10.45 -6.47
C GLY A 114 -12.97 -10.46 -5.31
N VAL A 115 -13.52 -9.28 -4.91
CA VAL A 115 -14.49 -9.18 -3.82
C VAL A 115 -15.79 -9.93 -4.14
N ARG A 116 -16.30 -10.72 -3.18
CA ARG A 116 -17.49 -11.58 -3.35
C ARG A 116 -18.54 -11.39 -2.26
N GLY A 117 -19.73 -11.92 -2.47
CA GLY A 117 -20.78 -12.03 -1.47
C GLY A 117 -21.19 -10.68 -0.85
N VAL A 118 -21.20 -10.63 0.48
CA VAL A 118 -21.58 -9.43 1.25
C VAL A 118 -20.60 -8.28 1.02
N GLY A 119 -19.31 -8.57 0.91
CA GLY A 119 -18.28 -7.57 0.59
C GLY A 119 -18.59 -6.86 -0.72
N ARG A 120 -18.88 -7.60 -1.80
CA ARG A 120 -19.24 -7.04 -3.10
C ARG A 120 -20.48 -6.13 -3.04
N ARG A 121 -21.53 -6.55 -2.29
CA ARG A 121 -22.73 -5.72 -2.12
C ARG A 121 -22.45 -4.43 -1.36
N ARG A 122 -21.56 -4.49 -0.35
CA ARG A 122 -21.14 -3.33 0.44
C ARG A 122 -20.32 -2.36 -0.39
N SER A 123 -19.32 -2.86 -1.14
CA SER A 123 -18.51 -2.02 -2.03
C SER A 123 -19.34 -1.35 -3.08
N ARG A 124 -20.28 -2.07 -3.74
CA ARG A 124 -21.22 -1.48 -4.69
C ARG A 124 -22.04 -0.37 -4.05
N ARG A 125 -22.61 -0.58 -2.86
CA ARG A 125 -23.38 0.44 -2.16
C ARG A 125 -22.55 1.68 -1.83
N ALA A 126 -21.27 1.50 -1.46
CA ALA A 126 -20.36 2.60 -1.22
C ALA A 126 -20.08 3.38 -2.51
N LEU A 127 -19.75 2.67 -3.60
CA LEU A 127 -19.56 3.27 -4.93
C LEU A 127 -20.79 4.09 -5.34
N ASP A 128 -21.97 3.48 -5.34
CA ASP A 128 -23.22 4.11 -5.76
C ASP A 128 -23.63 5.30 -4.87
N ALA A 129 -23.13 5.35 -3.64
CA ALA A 129 -23.38 6.44 -2.72
C ALA A 129 -22.38 7.60 -2.85
N SER A 130 -21.21 7.39 -3.45
CA SER A 130 -20.15 8.39 -3.54
C SER A 130 -20.45 9.48 -4.57
N GLY A 131 -20.08 10.72 -4.27
CA GLY A 131 -19.96 11.80 -5.25
C GLY A 131 -18.68 11.64 -6.09
N LEU A 132 -17.64 11.04 -5.50
CA LEU A 132 -16.38 10.74 -6.18
C LEU A 132 -15.76 9.48 -5.56
N VAL A 133 -15.13 8.67 -6.40
CA VAL A 133 -14.29 7.54 -5.95
C VAL A 133 -12.85 7.79 -6.40
N LEU A 134 -11.91 7.53 -5.52
CA LEU A 134 -10.48 7.58 -5.80
C LEU A 134 -9.95 6.15 -5.90
N ALA A 135 -9.14 5.89 -6.90
CA ALA A 135 -8.47 4.62 -7.12
C ALA A 135 -6.98 4.88 -7.45
N ASP A 136 -6.09 4.00 -7.02
CA ASP A 136 -4.65 4.17 -7.15
C ASP A 136 -4.06 3.56 -8.42
N SER A 137 -4.85 2.79 -9.17
CA SER A 137 -4.45 2.17 -10.43
C SER A 137 -5.54 2.24 -11.51
N ALA A 138 -5.11 2.18 -12.78
CA ALA A 138 -6.02 2.14 -13.93
C ALA A 138 -6.90 0.87 -13.88
N GLU A 139 -6.34 -0.28 -13.46
CA GLU A 139 -7.10 -1.50 -13.22
C GLU A 139 -8.22 -1.26 -12.21
N LEU A 140 -7.90 -0.65 -11.06
CA LEU A 140 -8.86 -0.40 -10.01
C LEU A 140 -9.97 0.58 -10.43
N VAL A 141 -9.64 1.56 -11.29
CA VAL A 141 -10.65 2.43 -11.93
C VAL A 141 -11.60 1.61 -12.79
N ARG A 142 -11.08 0.72 -13.68
CA ARG A 142 -11.91 -0.13 -14.55
C ARG A 142 -12.82 -1.05 -13.74
N GLU A 143 -12.26 -1.75 -12.76
CA GLU A 143 -12.98 -2.71 -11.93
C GLU A 143 -14.02 -2.04 -11.03
N SER A 144 -13.72 -0.84 -10.51
CA SER A 144 -14.68 -0.05 -9.74
C SER A 144 -15.87 0.40 -10.60
N ARG A 145 -15.63 0.81 -11.86
CA ARG A 145 -16.72 1.13 -12.82
C ARG A 145 -17.57 -0.09 -13.11
N ALA A 146 -16.96 -1.25 -13.34
CA ALA A 146 -17.68 -2.51 -13.59
C ALA A 146 -18.47 -3.00 -12.37
N LEU A 147 -18.04 -2.64 -11.16
CA LEU A 147 -18.71 -3.01 -9.92
C LEU A 147 -19.90 -2.08 -9.59
N ALA A 148 -19.82 -0.80 -9.90
CA ALA A 148 -20.87 0.19 -9.64
C ALA A 148 -22.16 -0.14 -10.43
N SER A 149 -23.34 0.25 -9.89
CA SER A 149 -24.62 0.06 -10.57
C SER A 149 -25.14 1.32 -11.28
N ARG A 150 -24.43 2.43 -11.12
CA ARG A 150 -24.67 3.69 -11.80
C ARG A 150 -23.34 4.30 -12.29
N ASP A 151 -23.41 5.29 -13.14
CA ASP A 151 -22.25 6.08 -13.48
C ASP A 151 -21.83 6.94 -12.27
N VAL A 152 -20.61 6.69 -11.77
CA VAL A 152 -20.00 7.38 -10.63
C VAL A 152 -18.68 7.97 -11.11
N PRO A 153 -18.38 9.24 -10.81
CA PRO A 153 -17.06 9.80 -11.09
C PRO A 153 -15.98 8.99 -10.36
N ILE A 154 -15.03 8.45 -11.11
CA ILE A 154 -13.88 7.70 -10.56
C ILE A 154 -12.61 8.30 -11.13
N GLU A 155 -11.75 8.80 -10.25
CA GLU A 155 -10.49 9.43 -10.59
C GLU A 155 -9.32 8.55 -10.19
N LEU A 156 -8.34 8.44 -11.09
CA LEU A 156 -7.03 7.87 -10.77
C LEU A 156 -6.27 8.90 -9.92
N LEU A 157 -5.91 8.51 -8.71
CA LEU A 157 -5.09 9.33 -7.83
C LEU A 157 -4.12 8.47 -7.04
N ARG A 158 -2.83 8.62 -7.33
CA ARG A 158 -1.76 8.12 -6.48
C ARG A 158 -1.41 9.22 -5.47
N TRP A 159 -1.46 8.88 -4.19
CA TRP A 159 -1.04 9.84 -3.17
C TRP A 159 0.47 9.95 -3.07
N GLY A 160 0.95 11.15 -2.77
CA GLY A 160 2.35 11.48 -2.74
C GLY A 160 3.20 10.62 -1.80
N LEU A 161 4.48 10.57 -2.08
CA LEU A 161 5.50 9.94 -1.26
C LEU A 161 6.51 11.02 -0.85
N ASP A 162 7.03 10.95 0.37
CA ASP A 162 8.18 11.76 0.75
C ASP A 162 9.41 11.33 -0.05
N LEU A 163 9.64 12.02 -1.17
CA LEU A 163 10.69 11.72 -2.14
C LEU A 163 12.09 12.14 -1.68
N ASP A 164 12.19 12.89 -0.59
CA ASP A 164 13.45 13.25 0.06
C ASP A 164 13.92 12.10 0.95
N SER A 165 13.03 11.56 1.77
CA SER A 165 13.29 10.38 2.58
C SER A 165 13.44 9.13 1.71
N PHE A 166 12.48 8.86 0.82
CA PHE A 166 12.55 7.75 -0.15
C PHE A 166 13.34 8.17 -1.38
N SER A 167 14.64 8.15 -1.26
CA SER A 167 15.61 8.53 -2.30
C SER A 167 16.76 7.53 -2.36
N PRO A 168 17.47 7.48 -3.50
CA PRO A 168 18.70 6.67 -3.59
C PRO A 168 19.69 7.01 -2.47
N GLY A 169 20.45 6.02 -2.02
CA GLY A 169 21.45 6.17 -0.96
C GLY A 169 22.49 5.07 -1.02
N ASP A 170 23.46 5.13 -0.10
CA ASP A 170 24.56 4.17 -0.01
C ASP A 170 24.04 2.82 0.53
N PRO A 171 24.10 1.72 -0.26
CA PRO A 171 23.67 0.41 0.19
C PRO A 171 24.56 -0.16 1.31
N VAL A 172 25.83 0.17 1.35
CA VAL A 172 26.75 -0.34 2.38
C VAL A 172 26.40 0.25 3.74
N ALA A 173 26.22 1.57 3.79
CA ALA A 173 25.78 2.27 5.00
C ALA A 173 24.40 1.78 5.48
N ALA A 174 23.47 1.55 4.56
CA ALA A 174 22.15 1.02 4.89
C ALA A 174 22.22 -0.41 5.47
N ARG A 175 23.07 -1.28 4.92
CA ARG A 175 23.29 -2.63 5.43
C ARG A 175 23.91 -2.61 6.83
N GLU A 176 24.91 -1.76 7.06
CA GLU A 176 25.52 -1.59 8.37
C GLU A 176 24.49 -1.17 9.43
N LEU A 177 23.66 -0.17 9.11
CA LEU A 177 22.59 0.30 9.98
C LEU A 177 21.54 -0.78 10.33
N LEU A 178 21.32 -1.71 9.42
CA LEU A 178 20.36 -2.82 9.60
C LEU A 178 21.00 -4.10 10.15
N GLY A 179 22.32 -4.08 10.42
CA GLY A 179 23.06 -5.27 10.88
C GLY A 179 23.16 -6.38 9.81
N ILE A 180 23.07 -6.02 8.53
CA ILE A 180 23.20 -6.95 7.40
C ILE A 180 24.67 -6.99 6.98
N PRO A 181 25.25 -8.18 6.74
CA PRO A 181 26.61 -8.28 6.21
C PRO A 181 26.78 -7.47 4.92
N PRO A 182 27.91 -6.72 4.78
CA PRO A 182 28.08 -5.83 3.63
C PRO A 182 28.29 -6.57 2.31
N ASN A 183 28.78 -7.82 2.38
CA ASN A 183 29.14 -8.62 1.22
C ASN A 183 27.97 -9.48 0.72
N GLY A 184 27.95 -9.73 -0.58
CA GLY A 184 26.92 -10.50 -1.28
C GLY A 184 25.69 -9.66 -1.66
N PRO A 185 24.97 -10.10 -2.69
CA PRO A 185 23.76 -9.42 -3.13
C PRO A 185 22.60 -9.66 -2.16
N VAL A 186 21.78 -8.61 -1.96
CA VAL A 186 20.62 -8.61 -1.07
C VAL A 186 19.33 -8.55 -1.89
N VAL A 187 18.54 -9.61 -1.79
CA VAL A 187 17.16 -9.68 -2.28
C VAL A 187 16.23 -9.27 -1.15
N ALA A 188 15.41 -8.25 -1.30
CA ALA A 188 14.53 -7.79 -0.24
C ALA A 188 13.05 -7.99 -0.58
N SER A 189 12.25 -8.38 0.40
CA SER A 189 10.79 -8.32 0.34
C SER A 189 10.24 -7.63 1.58
N VAL A 190 9.46 -6.58 1.35
CA VAL A 190 8.80 -5.80 2.41
C VAL A 190 7.30 -6.10 2.48
N ARG A 191 6.88 -7.18 1.83
CA ARG A 191 5.48 -7.62 1.79
C ARG A 191 5.10 -8.37 3.06
N GLY A 192 3.81 -8.37 3.38
CA GLY A 192 3.30 -9.24 4.45
C GLY A 192 3.51 -10.73 4.15
N LEU A 193 3.39 -11.55 5.18
CA LEU A 193 3.60 -13.02 5.08
C LEU A 193 2.28 -13.81 4.94
N SER A 194 1.18 -13.15 4.56
CA SER A 194 -0.07 -13.86 4.27
C SER A 194 0.00 -14.56 2.90
N PRO A 195 -0.77 -15.64 2.68
CA PRO A 195 -0.70 -16.43 1.44
C PRO A 195 -0.84 -15.64 0.14
N ILE A 196 -1.58 -14.52 0.15
CA ILE A 196 -1.75 -13.66 -1.03
C ILE A 196 -0.41 -13.07 -1.53
N TYR A 197 0.59 -12.92 -0.66
CA TYR A 197 1.92 -12.39 -0.99
C TYR A 197 2.94 -13.47 -1.36
N ASN A 198 2.51 -14.74 -1.40
CA ASN A 198 3.30 -15.88 -1.82
C ASN A 198 4.68 -16.02 -1.12
N PRO A 199 4.77 -15.93 0.23
CA PRO A 199 6.05 -16.00 0.91
C PRO A 199 6.77 -17.35 0.73
N GLU A 200 6.04 -18.48 0.63
CA GLU A 200 6.63 -19.78 0.37
C GLU A 200 7.27 -19.85 -1.02
N LEU A 201 6.57 -19.33 -2.05
CA LEU A 201 7.12 -19.23 -3.42
C LEU A 201 8.40 -18.39 -3.44
N LEU A 202 8.44 -17.28 -2.68
CA LEU A 202 9.64 -16.45 -2.57
C LEU A 202 10.80 -17.23 -1.96
N LEU A 203 10.57 -18.00 -0.89
CA LEU A 203 11.61 -18.84 -0.25
C LEU A 203 12.12 -19.92 -1.19
N ASP A 204 11.22 -20.63 -1.88
CA ASP A 204 11.61 -21.66 -2.85
C ASP A 204 12.41 -21.05 -4.02
N ALA A 205 11.97 -19.93 -4.57
CA ALA A 205 12.69 -19.21 -5.63
C ALA A 205 14.06 -18.69 -5.16
N PHE A 206 14.15 -18.19 -3.93
CA PHE A 206 15.41 -17.72 -3.36
C PHE A 206 16.40 -18.88 -3.15
N ALA A 207 15.92 -20.06 -2.80
CA ALA A 207 16.78 -21.25 -2.73
C ALA A 207 17.40 -21.59 -4.11
N GLU A 208 16.65 -21.42 -5.22
CA GLU A 208 17.19 -21.56 -6.58
C GLU A 208 18.21 -20.45 -6.90
N VAL A 209 17.96 -19.21 -6.49
CA VAL A 209 18.95 -18.12 -6.62
C VAL A 209 20.24 -18.49 -5.90
N ARG A 210 20.19 -19.03 -4.70
CA ARG A 210 21.38 -19.43 -3.92
C ARG A 210 22.21 -20.54 -4.55
N LYS A 211 21.64 -21.42 -5.36
CA LYS A 211 22.42 -22.43 -6.11
C LYS A 211 23.40 -21.80 -7.10
N ARG A 212 23.04 -20.62 -7.67
CA ARG A 212 23.88 -19.87 -8.63
C ARG A 212 24.68 -18.75 -7.95
N ARG A 213 24.12 -18.17 -6.90
CA ARG A 213 24.73 -17.08 -6.11
C ARG A 213 24.75 -17.47 -4.61
N PRO A 214 25.70 -18.33 -4.19
CA PRO A 214 25.75 -18.83 -2.80
C PRO A 214 25.94 -17.73 -1.74
N ASP A 215 26.45 -16.56 -2.15
CA ASP A 215 26.65 -15.36 -1.35
C ASP A 215 25.38 -14.51 -1.21
N ALA A 216 24.28 -14.81 -1.95
CA ALA A 216 23.04 -14.05 -1.90
C ALA A 216 22.33 -14.17 -0.54
N ARG A 217 21.71 -13.07 -0.12
CA ARG A 217 20.95 -12.96 1.13
C ARG A 217 19.52 -12.55 0.84
N LEU A 218 18.58 -13.05 1.64
CA LEU A 218 17.17 -12.65 1.61
C LEU A 218 16.85 -11.81 2.85
N LEU A 219 16.34 -10.62 2.61
CA LEU A 219 15.86 -9.70 3.63
C LEU A 219 14.34 -9.68 3.64
N LEU A 220 13.73 -10.15 4.71
CA LEU A 220 12.28 -10.12 4.91
C LEU A 220 11.92 -9.06 5.94
N LYS A 221 11.18 -8.03 5.55
CA LYS A 221 10.63 -7.06 6.50
C LYS A 221 9.24 -7.50 6.91
N HIS A 222 9.08 -7.83 8.20
CA HIS A 222 7.80 -8.24 8.79
C HIS A 222 7.61 -7.56 10.15
N PRO A 223 6.37 -7.19 10.58
CA PRO A 223 6.16 -6.52 11.86
C PRO A 223 6.68 -7.27 13.10
N GLN A 224 6.83 -8.58 12.99
CA GLN A 224 7.38 -9.43 14.05
C GLN A 224 8.74 -9.99 13.62
N THR A 225 9.65 -10.16 14.56
CA THR A 225 10.97 -10.77 14.31
C THR A 225 10.91 -12.29 14.14
N SER A 226 9.82 -12.93 14.58
CA SER A 226 9.55 -14.35 14.37
C SER A 226 8.68 -14.57 13.14
N LEU A 227 9.02 -15.56 12.34
CA LEU A 227 8.20 -15.99 11.21
C LEU A 227 7.07 -16.93 11.68
N PRO A 228 6.01 -17.09 10.89
CA PRO A 228 5.07 -18.18 11.06
C PRO A 228 5.80 -19.54 11.03
N PRO A 229 5.47 -20.50 11.92
CA PRO A 229 6.19 -21.80 12.00
C PRO A 229 6.32 -22.55 10.67
N ALA A 230 5.34 -22.42 9.77
CA ALA A 230 5.38 -23.04 8.46
C ALA A 230 6.51 -22.46 7.57
N LEU A 231 6.76 -21.14 7.66
CA LEU A 231 7.85 -20.49 6.92
C LEU A 231 9.21 -20.82 7.52
N ASP A 232 9.33 -20.86 8.86
CA ASP A 232 10.55 -21.32 9.52
C ASP A 232 10.90 -22.75 9.10
N ALA A 233 9.93 -23.66 9.10
CA ALA A 233 10.13 -25.04 8.65
C ALA A 233 10.52 -25.11 7.15
N THR A 234 10.01 -24.21 6.33
CA THR A 234 10.39 -24.13 4.90
C THR A 234 11.84 -23.66 4.76
N ILE A 235 12.27 -22.65 5.51
CA ILE A 235 13.65 -22.14 5.51
C ILE A 235 14.65 -23.24 5.91
N GLU A 236 14.34 -23.99 6.98
CA GLU A 236 15.16 -25.12 7.44
C GLU A 236 15.21 -26.24 6.37
N ARG A 237 14.06 -26.63 5.81
CA ARG A 237 13.98 -27.64 4.76
C ARG A 237 14.80 -27.27 3.53
N LEU A 238 14.84 -26.00 3.16
CA LEU A 238 15.58 -25.48 2.02
C LEU A 238 17.08 -25.28 2.33
N GLY A 239 17.49 -25.35 3.59
CA GLY A 239 18.88 -25.15 4.01
C GLY A 239 19.39 -23.72 3.77
N ILE A 240 18.52 -22.71 3.90
CA ILE A 240 18.84 -21.29 3.61
C ILE A 240 18.82 -20.42 4.87
N ALA A 241 18.74 -21.00 6.06
CA ALA A 241 18.60 -20.27 7.32
C ALA A 241 19.73 -19.26 7.57
N ASP A 242 20.96 -19.58 7.14
CA ASP A 242 22.13 -18.71 7.23
C ASP A 242 22.07 -17.45 6.36
N ALA A 243 21.19 -17.46 5.37
CA ALA A 243 21.05 -16.41 4.39
C ALA A 243 19.77 -15.58 4.52
N VAL A 244 18.83 -15.95 5.39
CA VAL A 244 17.58 -15.22 5.60
C VAL A 244 17.70 -14.32 6.82
N THR A 245 17.48 -13.02 6.63
CA THR A 245 17.39 -12.04 7.72
C THR A 245 15.96 -11.53 7.82
N VAL A 246 15.35 -11.66 8.99
CA VAL A 246 14.01 -11.13 9.26
C VAL A 246 14.16 -9.84 10.07
N LEU A 247 13.83 -8.72 9.45
CA LEU A 247 13.68 -7.46 10.16
C LEU A 247 12.31 -7.40 10.83
N GLY A 248 12.30 -7.02 12.09
CA GLY A 248 11.08 -6.78 12.84
C GLY A 248 10.37 -5.49 12.40
N ASN A 249 9.69 -4.86 13.37
CA ASN A 249 9.09 -3.56 13.11
C ASN A 249 10.18 -2.50 12.87
N VAL A 250 10.28 -2.06 11.63
CA VAL A 250 11.16 -0.96 11.22
C VAL A 250 10.35 0.33 11.28
N PRO A 251 10.79 1.35 12.02
CA PRO A 251 10.17 2.67 12.02
C PRO A 251 10.05 3.23 10.60
N PHE A 252 9.00 4.02 10.34
CA PHE A 252 8.71 4.48 8.97
C PHE A 252 9.84 5.35 8.40
N ASP A 253 10.45 6.19 9.22
CA ASP A 253 11.61 7.03 8.88
C ASP A 253 12.88 6.22 8.52
N ARG A 254 12.95 4.95 8.97
CA ARG A 254 14.04 4.01 8.66
C ARG A 254 13.71 3.04 7.53
N LEU A 255 12.48 3.05 7.05
CA LEU A 255 12.04 2.17 5.95
C LEU A 255 12.83 2.39 4.63
N PRO A 256 13.23 3.62 4.26
CA PRO A 256 14.09 3.86 3.10
C PRO A 256 15.42 3.07 3.15
N ASP A 257 15.99 2.85 4.35
CA ASP A 257 17.24 2.09 4.48
C ASP A 257 17.05 0.61 4.14
N VAL A 258 15.85 0.05 4.38
CA VAL A 258 15.52 -1.33 3.97
C VAL A 258 15.59 -1.47 2.44
N TYR A 259 15.06 -0.49 1.72
CA TYR A 259 15.15 -0.47 0.25
C TYR A 259 16.59 -0.21 -0.20
N ARG A 260 17.29 0.76 0.38
CA ARG A 260 18.68 1.08 0.04
C ARG A 260 19.63 -0.09 0.23
N ALA A 261 19.40 -0.93 1.23
CA ALA A 261 20.20 -2.13 1.50
C ALA A 261 20.07 -3.20 0.40
N ALA A 262 18.98 -3.20 -0.36
CA ALA A 262 18.68 -4.22 -1.37
C ALA A 262 19.39 -3.94 -2.71
N ASP A 263 19.78 -4.99 -3.42
CA ASP A 263 20.17 -4.93 -4.83
C ASP A 263 18.96 -5.15 -5.75
N VAL A 264 17.96 -5.91 -5.27
CA VAL A 264 16.69 -6.11 -5.93
C VAL A 264 15.57 -6.25 -4.90
N VAL A 265 14.42 -5.63 -5.18
CA VAL A 265 13.21 -5.76 -4.36
C VAL A 265 12.21 -6.65 -5.07
N VAL A 266 11.66 -7.64 -4.35
CA VAL A 266 10.71 -8.62 -4.90
C VAL A 266 9.33 -8.41 -4.27
N SER A 267 8.32 -8.25 -5.12
CA SER A 267 6.91 -8.14 -4.74
C SER A 267 6.06 -9.01 -5.65
N ILE A 268 5.70 -10.21 -5.20
CA ILE A 268 5.05 -11.25 -6.00
C ILE A 268 3.67 -11.69 -5.45
N PRO A 269 2.75 -10.77 -5.19
CA PRO A 269 1.40 -11.14 -4.76
C PRO A 269 0.60 -11.83 -5.88
N SER A 270 -0.40 -12.64 -5.49
CA SER A 270 -1.37 -13.23 -6.43
C SER A 270 -2.45 -12.24 -6.86
N SER A 271 -2.62 -11.15 -6.14
CA SER A 271 -3.54 -10.04 -6.46
C SER A 271 -3.07 -8.79 -5.73
N ASP A 272 -3.00 -7.71 -6.45
CA ASP A 272 -2.70 -6.36 -5.93
C ASP A 272 -3.25 -5.31 -6.90
N SER A 273 -3.15 -4.03 -6.50
CA SER A 273 -3.46 -2.94 -7.43
C SER A 273 -2.30 -1.96 -7.43
N SER A 274 -1.75 -1.21 -7.15
CA SER A 274 -0.59 -0.31 -7.14
C SER A 274 0.14 -0.34 -5.79
N PRO A 275 0.93 -1.41 -5.48
CA PRO A 275 1.46 -1.60 -4.13
C PRO A 275 2.47 -0.53 -3.74
N ARG A 276 2.21 0.18 -2.64
CA ARG A 276 3.04 1.26 -2.11
C ARG A 276 4.51 0.86 -1.98
N SER A 277 4.78 -0.38 -1.55
CA SER A 277 6.13 -0.90 -1.39
C SER A 277 6.94 -0.99 -2.70
N VAL A 278 6.26 -1.18 -3.83
CA VAL A 278 6.93 -1.11 -5.14
C VAL A 278 7.31 0.33 -5.47
N TRP A 279 6.41 1.26 -5.26
CA TRP A 279 6.68 2.68 -5.47
C TRP A 279 7.78 3.23 -4.56
N GLU A 280 7.83 2.78 -3.30
CA GLU A 280 8.90 3.11 -2.35
C GLU A 280 10.26 2.57 -2.82
N ALA A 281 10.30 1.33 -3.32
CA ALA A 281 11.51 0.74 -3.90
C ALA A 281 11.98 1.50 -5.14
N LEU A 282 11.07 1.81 -6.07
CA LEU A 282 11.34 2.63 -7.26
C LEU A 282 11.86 4.02 -6.86
N ALA A 283 11.25 4.66 -5.86
CA ALA A 283 11.68 5.95 -5.34
C ALA A 283 13.10 5.89 -4.75
N CYS A 284 13.48 4.79 -4.10
CA CYS A 284 14.85 4.55 -3.65
C CYS A 284 15.81 4.13 -4.79
N GLY A 285 15.36 4.13 -6.05
CA GLY A 285 16.17 3.77 -7.21
C GLY A 285 16.56 2.29 -7.24
N ARG A 286 15.75 1.42 -6.64
CA ARG A 286 16.02 -0.02 -6.62
C ARG A 286 15.30 -0.75 -7.75
N PRO A 287 15.98 -1.69 -8.44
CA PRO A 287 15.31 -2.59 -9.36
C PRO A 287 14.22 -3.37 -8.66
N VAL A 288 13.08 -3.56 -9.31
CA VAL A 288 11.98 -4.35 -8.76
C VAL A 288 11.63 -5.51 -9.67
N VAL A 289 11.34 -6.66 -9.04
CA VAL A 289 10.74 -7.85 -9.67
C VAL A 289 9.33 -7.97 -9.11
N VAL A 290 8.34 -7.91 -9.99
CA VAL A 290 6.92 -7.94 -9.60
C VAL A 290 6.18 -9.06 -10.31
N SER A 291 5.11 -9.58 -9.69
CA SER A 291 4.22 -10.52 -10.36
C SER A 291 3.58 -9.92 -11.60
N ASP A 292 3.38 -10.76 -12.61
CA ASP A 292 2.73 -10.42 -13.87
C ASP A 292 1.21 -10.26 -13.65
N LEU A 293 0.82 -9.06 -13.20
CA LEU A 293 -0.55 -8.66 -12.88
C LEU A 293 -0.99 -7.48 -13.76
N PRO A 294 -2.31 -7.29 -13.99
CA PRO A 294 -2.82 -6.24 -14.85
C PRO A 294 -2.34 -4.83 -14.49
N TRP A 295 -2.32 -4.49 -13.19
CA TRP A 295 -1.84 -3.18 -12.76
C TRP A 295 -0.39 -2.91 -13.17
N ALA A 296 0.46 -3.95 -13.15
CA ALA A 296 1.87 -3.80 -13.49
C ALA A 296 2.07 -3.52 -14.99
N HIS A 297 1.22 -4.10 -15.85
CA HIS A 297 1.22 -3.77 -17.29
C HIS A 297 0.75 -2.36 -17.57
N ASP A 298 -0.20 -1.84 -16.79
CA ASP A 298 -0.73 -0.49 -16.97
C ASP A 298 0.26 0.60 -16.47
N GLU A 299 1.08 0.29 -15.48
CA GLU A 299 1.87 1.27 -14.73
C GLU A 299 3.39 1.12 -14.91
N LEU A 300 3.86 -0.08 -15.21
CA LEU A 300 5.27 -0.40 -15.34
C LEU A 300 5.55 -1.03 -16.71
N ALA A 301 6.55 -0.53 -17.43
CA ALA A 301 7.04 -1.21 -18.62
C ALA A 301 7.98 -2.34 -18.20
N SER A 302 7.67 -3.57 -18.61
CA SER A 302 8.56 -4.71 -18.36
C SER A 302 9.90 -4.52 -19.08
N GLY A 303 11.00 -4.64 -18.33
CA GLY A 303 12.34 -4.30 -18.82
C GLY A 303 12.65 -2.81 -18.88
N GLY A 304 11.67 -1.93 -18.61
CA GLY A 304 11.85 -0.48 -18.51
C GLY A 304 12.01 0.01 -17.09
N GLN A 305 11.01 -0.20 -16.22
CA GLN A 305 11.04 0.20 -14.81
C GLN A 305 11.05 -0.99 -13.84
N ALA A 306 10.64 -2.18 -14.31
CA ALA A 306 10.54 -3.39 -13.50
C ALA A 306 10.77 -4.64 -14.37
N LEU A 307 11.01 -5.79 -13.74
CA LEU A 307 10.85 -7.09 -14.40
C LEU A 307 9.53 -7.72 -13.94
N LEU A 308 8.66 -8.02 -14.88
CA LEU A 308 7.42 -8.77 -14.63
C LEU A 308 7.73 -10.26 -14.73
N THR A 309 7.22 -11.05 -13.77
CA THR A 309 7.51 -12.48 -13.67
C THR A 309 6.25 -13.30 -13.39
N PRO A 310 6.09 -14.49 -14.00
CA PRO A 310 5.04 -15.40 -13.61
C PRO A 310 5.26 -15.91 -12.18
N LEU A 311 4.17 -16.28 -11.51
CA LEU A 311 4.21 -16.82 -10.14
C LEU A 311 4.65 -18.30 -10.14
N THR A 312 5.89 -18.52 -10.58
CA THR A 312 6.57 -19.83 -10.58
C THR A 312 7.95 -19.69 -9.95
N ILE A 313 8.46 -20.77 -9.38
CA ILE A 313 9.79 -20.78 -8.73
C ILE A 313 10.85 -20.32 -9.73
N ASP A 314 10.89 -20.95 -10.91
CA ASP A 314 11.88 -20.65 -11.95
C ASP A 314 11.74 -19.20 -12.46
N GLY A 315 10.50 -18.74 -12.70
CA GLY A 315 10.24 -17.38 -13.19
C GLY A 315 10.76 -16.32 -12.24
N VAL A 316 10.46 -16.45 -10.94
CA VAL A 316 10.94 -15.50 -9.91
C VAL A 316 12.45 -15.59 -9.76
N ALA A 317 13.02 -16.81 -9.70
CA ALA A 317 14.46 -16.99 -9.56
C ALA A 317 15.23 -16.40 -10.76
N GLU A 318 14.81 -16.67 -11.98
CA GLU A 318 15.45 -16.13 -13.19
C GLU A 318 15.34 -14.62 -13.28
N ALA A 319 14.20 -14.01 -12.91
CA ALA A 319 14.05 -12.57 -12.90
C ALA A 319 14.99 -11.92 -11.89
N VAL A 320 15.12 -12.49 -10.67
CA VAL A 320 16.06 -12.04 -9.66
C VAL A 320 17.50 -12.15 -10.15
N LEU A 321 17.89 -13.32 -10.68
CA LEU A 321 19.25 -13.57 -11.18
C LEU A 321 19.62 -12.61 -12.33
N ARG A 322 18.70 -12.33 -13.26
CA ARG A 322 18.93 -11.34 -14.32
C ARG A 322 19.32 -9.97 -13.76
N VAL A 323 18.66 -9.52 -12.70
CA VAL A 323 19.03 -8.25 -12.05
C VAL A 323 20.38 -8.34 -11.36
N LEU A 324 20.66 -9.45 -10.68
CA LEU A 324 21.91 -9.63 -9.90
C LEU A 324 23.14 -9.88 -10.80
N ASP A 325 22.96 -10.46 -11.99
CA ASP A 325 24.05 -10.83 -12.90
C ASP A 325 24.32 -9.75 -13.97
N ASP A 326 23.39 -8.81 -14.18
CA ASP A 326 23.49 -7.73 -15.18
C ASP A 326 23.39 -6.35 -14.50
N GLY A 327 24.55 -5.80 -14.19
CA GLY A 327 24.68 -4.49 -13.52
C GLY A 327 24.13 -3.32 -14.35
N ASP A 328 24.22 -3.38 -15.69
CA ASP A 328 23.70 -2.35 -16.57
C ASP A 328 22.16 -2.37 -16.58
N LEU A 329 21.57 -3.56 -16.63
CA LEU A 329 20.13 -3.73 -16.48
C LEU A 329 19.66 -3.21 -15.11
N ALA A 330 20.33 -3.61 -14.02
CA ALA A 330 19.99 -3.16 -12.67
C ALA A 330 20.02 -1.62 -12.56
N ALA A 331 21.08 -0.99 -13.05
CA ALA A 331 21.22 0.46 -13.06
C ALA A 331 20.14 1.14 -13.90
N SER A 332 19.83 0.59 -15.07
CA SER A 332 18.79 1.10 -15.98
C SER A 332 17.41 1.05 -15.34
N LEU A 333 17.03 -0.11 -14.76
CA LEU A 333 15.75 -0.30 -14.07
C LEU A 333 15.62 0.65 -12.87
N GLY A 334 16.66 0.74 -12.04
CA GLY A 334 16.67 1.63 -10.88
C GLY A 334 16.51 3.10 -11.25
N ALA A 335 17.27 3.58 -12.26
CA ALA A 335 17.18 4.96 -12.74
C ALA A 335 15.82 5.28 -13.38
N ALA A 336 15.30 4.38 -14.20
CA ALA A 336 13.98 4.55 -14.83
C ALA A 336 12.85 4.50 -13.81
N GLY A 337 12.92 3.57 -12.85
CA GLY A 337 11.97 3.47 -11.74
C GLY A 337 11.95 4.73 -10.87
N ARG A 338 13.13 5.28 -10.52
CA ARG A 338 13.21 6.54 -9.76
C ARG A 338 12.56 7.70 -10.52
N ARG A 339 12.83 7.86 -11.83
CA ARG A 339 12.18 8.90 -12.61
C ARG A 339 10.67 8.77 -12.57
N LEU A 340 10.14 7.57 -12.82
CA LEU A 340 8.71 7.31 -12.77
C LEU A 340 8.12 7.65 -11.39
N ALA A 341 8.77 7.24 -10.30
CA ALA A 341 8.31 7.54 -8.94
C ALA A 341 8.28 9.05 -8.65
N VAL A 342 9.29 9.80 -9.09
CA VAL A 342 9.34 11.27 -8.96
C VAL A 342 8.23 11.94 -9.77
N ASP A 343 7.97 11.45 -10.98
CA ASP A 343 6.94 11.99 -11.86
C ASP A 343 5.53 11.72 -11.34
N GLU A 344 5.28 10.55 -10.75
CA GLU A 344 3.93 10.11 -10.36
C GLU A 344 3.57 10.44 -8.90
N LEU A 345 4.56 10.52 -7.99
CA LEU A 345 4.33 10.58 -6.54
C LEU A 345 4.76 11.90 -5.90
N ASP A 346 4.85 12.98 -6.67
CA ASP A 346 5.15 14.31 -6.11
C ASP A 346 4.12 14.67 -5.02
N PRO A 347 4.53 14.85 -3.74
CA PRO A 347 3.60 15.08 -2.64
C PRO A 347 2.87 16.42 -2.74
N VAL A 348 3.49 17.44 -3.34
CA VAL A 348 2.89 18.77 -3.49
C VAL A 348 1.79 18.73 -4.55
N ARG A 349 2.06 18.10 -5.70
CA ARG A 349 1.04 17.89 -6.75
C ARG A 349 -0.12 17.03 -6.25
N SER A 350 0.19 15.97 -5.51
CA SER A 350 -0.83 15.08 -4.93
C SER A 350 -1.73 15.83 -3.95
N ALA A 351 -1.16 16.60 -3.01
CA ALA A 351 -1.92 17.39 -2.05
C ALA A 351 -2.80 18.44 -2.74
N ALA A 352 -2.26 19.16 -3.74
CA ALA A 352 -3.03 20.13 -4.52
C ALA A 352 -4.19 19.47 -5.29
N ARG A 353 -3.97 18.26 -5.84
CA ARG A 353 -5.03 17.51 -6.53
C ARG A 353 -6.11 17.06 -5.56
N ILE A 354 -5.74 16.57 -4.36
CA ILE A 354 -6.69 16.19 -3.31
C ILE A 354 -7.55 17.40 -2.92
N ASP A 355 -6.94 18.56 -2.65
CA ASP A 355 -7.66 19.80 -2.31
C ASP A 355 -8.66 20.19 -3.41
N ALA A 356 -8.24 20.21 -4.65
CA ALA A 356 -9.11 20.53 -5.78
C ALA A 356 -10.30 19.58 -5.90
N LEU A 357 -10.09 18.27 -5.72
CA LEU A 357 -11.15 17.26 -5.76
C LEU A 357 -12.11 17.40 -4.57
N TYR A 358 -11.62 17.70 -3.40
CA TYR A 358 -12.44 17.95 -2.21
C TYR A 358 -13.37 19.14 -2.42
N ARG A 359 -12.83 20.27 -2.89
CA ARG A 359 -13.64 21.49 -3.18
C ARG A 359 -14.67 21.23 -4.21
N LYS A 360 -14.33 20.57 -5.32
CA LYS A 360 -15.26 20.20 -6.38
C LYS A 360 -16.45 19.41 -5.83
N VAL A 361 -16.19 18.38 -5.04
CA VAL A 361 -17.26 17.52 -4.49
C VAL A 361 -18.13 18.25 -3.47
N VAL A 362 -17.56 19.16 -2.68
CA VAL A 362 -18.32 20.00 -1.75
C VAL A 362 -19.22 21.01 -2.50
N GLU A 363 -18.72 21.62 -3.57
CA GLU A 363 -19.49 22.55 -4.41
C GLU A 363 -20.65 21.86 -5.13
N GLU A 364 -20.41 20.67 -5.71
CA GLU A 364 -21.43 19.87 -6.39
C GLU A 364 -22.45 19.23 -5.43
N GLY A 365 -22.12 19.08 -4.16
CA GLY A 365 -22.98 18.50 -3.12
C GLY A 365 -23.82 19.49 -2.34
N ARG A 366 -23.64 20.81 -2.57
CA ARG A 366 -24.47 21.90 -2.03
C ARG A 366 -25.67 22.17 -2.93
#